data_16c8394992e9e81762c2810995584c74
#
_entry.id   16c8394992e9e81762c2810995584c74
#
_cell.length_a   1.000
_cell.length_b   1.000
_cell.length_c   1.000
_cell.angle_alpha   90.00
_cell.angle_beta   90.00
_cell.angle_gamma   90.00
#
_symmetry.space_group_name_H-M   'P 1'
#
loop_
_entity.id
_entity.type
_entity.pdbx_description
1 polymer ?
#
loop_
_entity_poly.entity_id
_entity_poly.type
_entity_poly.pdbx_seq_one_letter_code
_entity_poly.pdbx_strand_id
1 'polypeptide(L)'
;MLFRSPGIFADRYGRFNALIATSTLSAALVLALWLPSRGAIPIILFGALYGFSSGAFVSITPSCVAQISDVHDIGVRTGTMYFIVAFAGLTGSPIAGALLTRMDGQYLGVQVFCGIAMVVGTALFLASRWMQAGFKLKII
;
A
#
# COMPACT_ATOMS: atom_id res chain seq x y z
N MET A 1 18.24 10.99 -5.64
CA MET A 1 18.25 11.44 -4.24
C MET A 1 16.87 11.42 -3.55
N LEU A 2 15.78 11.58 -4.26
CA LEU A 2 14.39 11.55 -3.71
C LEU A 2 13.95 10.19 -3.13
N PHE A 3 14.53 9.08 -3.59
CA PHE A 3 14.24 7.73 -3.08
C PHE A 3 14.92 7.37 -1.74
N ARG A 4 15.78 8.23 -1.24
CA ARG A 4 16.53 7.98 0.01
C ARG A 4 15.76 8.45 1.25
N SER A 5 14.83 9.38 1.09
CA SER A 5 14.05 9.94 2.20
C SER A 5 13.08 8.94 2.86
N PRO A 6 12.35 8.06 2.13
CA PRO A 6 11.49 7.07 2.77
C PRO A 6 12.27 6.04 3.59
N GLY A 7 13.47 5.64 3.13
CA GLY A 7 14.32 4.69 3.83
C GLY A 7 14.83 5.23 5.17
N ILE A 8 15.30 6.48 5.19
CA ILE A 8 15.78 7.14 6.42
C ILE A 8 14.65 7.33 7.43
N PHE A 9 13.44 7.63 6.94
CA PHE A 9 12.26 7.75 7.79
C PHE A 9 11.85 6.39 8.39
N ALA A 10 11.91 5.33 7.58
CA ALA A 10 11.65 3.98 8.01
C ALA A 10 12.65 3.47 9.07
N ASP A 11 13.92 3.81 8.92
CA ASP A 11 14.96 3.42 9.87
C ASP A 11 14.85 4.13 11.23
N ARG A 12 14.29 5.35 11.24
CA ARG A 12 14.17 6.17 12.45
C ARG A 12 12.89 5.89 13.25
N TYR A 13 11.80 5.54 12.61
CA TYR A 13 10.49 5.32 13.24
C TYR A 13 10.04 3.85 13.27
N GLY A 14 10.87 2.94 12.77
CA GLY A 14 10.55 1.53 12.58
C GLY A 14 9.92 1.27 11.21
N ARG A 15 10.40 0.24 10.55
CA ARG A 15 9.97 -0.09 9.17
C ARG A 15 8.49 -0.42 9.07
N PHE A 16 7.95 -1.11 10.09
CA PHE A 16 6.51 -1.40 10.15
C PHE A 16 5.65 -0.16 10.35
N ASN A 17 6.10 0.79 11.17
CA ASN A 17 5.38 2.05 11.36
C ASN A 17 5.35 2.89 10.08
N ALA A 18 6.47 2.96 9.36
CA ALA A 18 6.55 3.63 8.07
C ALA A 18 5.63 2.97 7.03
N LEU A 19 5.56 1.64 7.02
CA LEU A 19 4.70 0.89 6.11
C LEU A 19 3.21 1.15 6.38
N ILE A 20 2.81 1.17 7.65
CA ILE A 20 1.44 1.52 8.05
C ILE A 20 1.12 2.97 7.71
N ALA A 21 2.04 3.90 7.98
CA ALA A 21 1.85 5.31 7.67
C ALA A 21 1.69 5.55 6.15
N THR A 22 2.53 4.94 5.32
CA THR A 22 2.43 5.06 3.86
C THR A 22 1.19 4.40 3.30
N SER A 23 0.76 3.24 3.81
CA SER A 23 -0.47 2.58 3.38
C SER A 23 -1.72 3.36 3.80
N THR A 24 -1.74 3.91 5.00
CA THR A 24 -2.83 4.78 5.48
C THR A 24 -2.90 6.07 4.66
N LEU A 25 -1.76 6.68 4.37
CA LEU A 25 -1.69 7.86 3.51
C LEU A 25 -2.20 7.55 2.11
N SER A 26 -1.80 6.44 1.52
CA SER A 26 -2.28 6.00 0.20
C SER A 26 -3.80 5.78 0.19
N ALA A 27 -4.34 5.12 1.21
CA ALA A 27 -5.79 4.91 1.35
C ALA A 27 -6.54 6.24 1.49
N ALA A 28 -6.02 7.16 2.30
CA ALA A 28 -6.59 8.49 2.48
C ALA A 28 -6.57 9.31 1.17
N LEU A 29 -5.48 9.23 0.40
CA LEU A 29 -5.36 9.91 -0.89
C LEU A 29 -6.36 9.35 -1.91
N VAL A 30 -6.55 8.04 -1.96
CA VAL A 30 -7.56 7.41 -2.84
C VAL A 30 -8.96 7.90 -2.50
N LEU A 31 -9.31 7.87 -1.23
CA LEU A 31 -10.66 8.25 -0.80
C LEU A 31 -10.90 9.77 -0.82
N ALA A 32 -9.90 10.58 -0.47
CA ALA A 32 -10.06 12.02 -0.34
C ALA A 32 -9.85 12.79 -1.64
N LEU A 33 -8.93 12.36 -2.50
CA LEU A 33 -8.58 13.06 -3.74
C LEU A 33 -9.19 12.42 -4.98
N TRP A 34 -9.17 11.11 -5.05
CA TRP A 34 -9.67 10.44 -6.26
C TRP A 34 -11.18 10.32 -6.29
N LEU A 35 -11.81 10.02 -5.17
CA LEU A 35 -13.27 9.85 -5.10
C LEU A 35 -14.06 11.13 -5.49
N PRO A 36 -13.70 12.34 -4.98
CA PRO A 36 -14.39 13.59 -5.34
C PRO A 36 -13.83 14.27 -6.58
N SER A 37 -12.82 13.70 -7.25
CA SER A 37 -12.15 14.36 -8.37
C SER A 37 -13.06 14.45 -9.60
N ARG A 38 -13.43 15.66 -9.98
CA ARG A 38 -14.19 15.98 -11.21
C ARG A 38 -13.39 16.80 -12.21
N GLY A 39 -12.08 17.02 -11.98
CA GLY A 39 -11.21 17.83 -12.82
C GLY A 39 -9.85 17.21 -13.04
N ALA A 40 -9.08 17.75 -14.00
CA ALA A 40 -7.74 17.26 -14.33
C ALA A 40 -6.70 17.53 -13.21
N ILE A 41 -6.80 18.67 -12.53
CA ILE A 41 -5.85 19.09 -11.49
C ILE A 41 -5.83 18.14 -10.29
N PRO A 42 -6.97 17.74 -9.67
CA PRO A 42 -6.98 16.78 -8.59
C PRO A 42 -6.42 15.40 -8.97
N ILE A 43 -6.67 14.97 -10.21
CA ILE A 43 -6.19 13.68 -10.72
C ILE A 43 -4.66 13.68 -10.87
N ILE A 44 -4.08 14.74 -11.37
CA ILE A 44 -2.63 14.90 -11.53
C ILE A 44 -1.96 14.94 -10.14
N LEU A 45 -2.52 15.71 -9.22
CA LEU A 45 -2.03 15.81 -7.84
C LEU A 45 -2.12 14.45 -7.12
N PHE A 46 -3.25 13.76 -7.28
CA PHE A 46 -3.44 12.40 -6.76
C PHE A 46 -2.38 11.44 -7.33
N GLY A 47 -2.17 11.46 -8.65
CA GLY A 47 -1.18 10.59 -9.31
C GLY A 47 0.23 10.82 -8.77
N ALA A 48 0.64 12.06 -8.56
CA ALA A 48 1.95 12.41 -8.02
C ALA A 48 2.11 11.94 -6.56
N LEU A 49 1.15 12.25 -5.70
CA LEU A 49 1.19 11.89 -4.28
C LEU A 49 1.04 10.38 -4.07
N TYR A 50 0.13 9.75 -4.81
CA TYR A 50 -0.08 8.32 -4.75
C TYR A 50 1.13 7.55 -5.29
N GLY A 51 1.71 8.00 -6.41
CA GLY A 51 2.93 7.42 -6.95
C GLY A 51 4.10 7.46 -5.97
N PHE A 52 4.26 8.58 -5.26
CA PHE A 52 5.27 8.70 -4.20
C PHE A 52 5.01 7.73 -3.04
N SER A 53 3.78 7.69 -2.53
CA SER A 53 3.38 6.80 -1.43
C SER A 53 3.51 5.33 -1.80
N SER A 54 3.05 4.94 -2.99
CA SER A 54 3.13 3.54 -3.45
C SER A 54 4.57 3.10 -3.73
N GLY A 55 5.40 3.99 -4.25
CA GLY A 55 6.83 3.74 -4.43
C GLY A 55 7.55 3.50 -3.10
N ALA A 56 7.25 4.31 -2.09
CA ALA A 56 7.76 4.12 -0.74
C ALA A 56 7.31 2.77 -0.14
N PHE A 57 6.03 2.43 -0.30
CA PHE A 57 5.48 1.16 0.16
C PHE A 57 6.20 -0.04 -0.47
N VAL A 58 6.35 -0.06 -1.79
CA VAL A 58 7.05 -1.13 -2.52
C VAL A 58 8.51 -1.27 -2.09
N SER A 59 9.18 -0.15 -1.80
CA SER A 59 10.59 -0.16 -1.35
C SER A 59 10.76 -0.67 0.08
N ILE A 60 9.82 -0.33 0.98
CA ILE A 60 9.90 -0.68 2.41
C ILE A 60 9.48 -2.13 2.64
N THR A 61 8.57 -2.67 1.85
CA THR A 61 8.01 -4.01 2.05
C THR A 61 9.05 -5.12 2.09
N PRO A 62 10.01 -5.25 1.14
CA PRO A 62 11.07 -6.25 1.22
C PRO A 62 11.96 -6.07 2.44
N SER A 63 12.20 -4.83 2.84
CA SER A 63 13.00 -4.52 4.04
C SER A 63 12.32 -4.99 5.32
N CYS A 64 10.99 -4.89 5.40
CA CYS A 64 10.21 -5.42 6.52
C CYS A 64 10.29 -6.95 6.57
N VAL A 65 10.16 -7.62 5.43
CA VAL A 65 10.29 -9.08 5.35
C VAL A 65 11.69 -9.53 5.78
N ALA A 66 12.73 -8.82 5.34
CA ALA A 66 14.11 -9.11 5.74
C ALA A 66 14.34 -8.96 7.25
N GLN A 67 13.70 -7.98 7.88
CA GLN A 67 13.85 -7.72 9.31
C GLN A 67 13.28 -8.82 10.20
N ILE A 68 12.20 -9.48 9.77
CA ILE A 68 11.51 -10.55 10.53
C ILE A 68 11.92 -11.95 10.09
N SER A 69 12.85 -12.09 9.16
CA SER A 69 13.27 -13.36 8.58
C SER A 69 14.75 -13.61 8.85
N ASP A 70 15.10 -14.88 9.06
CA ASP A 70 16.50 -15.29 9.05
C ASP A 70 17.11 -15.14 7.66
N VAL A 71 18.43 -14.90 7.63
CA VAL A 71 19.17 -14.62 6.38
C VAL A 71 18.95 -15.72 5.32
N HIS A 72 18.78 -16.97 5.75
CA HIS A 72 18.52 -18.10 4.85
C HIS A 72 17.12 -18.09 4.23
N ASP A 73 16.12 -17.51 4.92
CA ASP A 73 14.72 -17.58 4.54
C ASP A 73 14.21 -16.31 3.83
N ILE A 74 15.02 -15.24 3.80
CA ILE A 74 14.63 -13.95 3.20
C ILE A 74 14.14 -14.11 1.77
N GLY A 75 14.87 -14.88 0.95
CA GLY A 75 14.53 -15.10 -0.46
C GLY A 75 13.19 -15.82 -0.64
N VAL A 76 12.97 -16.89 0.11
CA VAL A 76 11.74 -17.67 0.05
C VAL A 76 10.54 -16.86 0.51
N ARG A 77 10.66 -16.16 1.61
CA ARG A 77 9.58 -15.34 2.17
C ARG A 77 9.24 -14.14 1.27
N THR A 78 10.26 -13.47 0.74
CA THR A 78 10.06 -12.38 -0.22
C THR A 78 9.44 -12.89 -1.52
N GLY A 79 9.90 -14.02 -2.04
CA GLY A 79 9.32 -14.66 -3.22
C GLY A 79 7.87 -15.06 -3.02
N THR A 80 7.52 -15.65 -1.87
CA THR A 80 6.13 -16.01 -1.53
C THR A 80 5.25 -14.76 -1.44
N MET A 81 5.75 -13.69 -0.83
CA MET A 81 5.03 -12.42 -0.75
C MET A 81 4.73 -11.87 -2.15
N TYR A 82 5.72 -11.77 -3.03
CA TYR A 82 5.51 -11.29 -4.39
C TYR A 82 4.63 -12.21 -5.24
N PHE A 83 4.67 -13.51 -4.98
CA PHE A 83 3.77 -14.47 -5.62
C PHE A 83 2.30 -14.15 -5.28
N ILE A 84 2.00 -13.91 -4.00
CA ILE A 84 0.65 -13.50 -3.56
C ILE A 84 0.25 -12.16 -4.18
N VAL A 85 1.16 -11.19 -4.20
CA VAL A 85 0.94 -9.87 -4.82
C VAL A 85 0.65 -10.00 -6.32
N ALA A 86 1.34 -10.90 -7.02
CA ALA A 86 1.10 -11.15 -8.44
C ALA A 86 -0.31 -11.69 -8.70
N PHE A 87 -0.80 -12.61 -7.88
CA PHE A 87 -2.19 -13.09 -7.96
C PHE A 87 -3.20 -11.97 -7.70
N ALA A 88 -2.94 -11.13 -6.70
CA ALA A 88 -3.78 -9.96 -6.42
C ALA A 88 -3.83 -8.99 -7.62
N GLY A 89 -2.68 -8.75 -8.25
CA GLY A 89 -2.59 -7.93 -9.47
C GLY A 89 -3.35 -8.52 -10.65
N LEU A 90 -3.19 -9.82 -10.89
CA LEU A 90 -3.90 -10.53 -11.97
C LEU A 90 -5.41 -10.54 -11.77
N THR A 91 -5.88 -10.66 -10.53
CA THR A 91 -7.31 -10.69 -10.21
C THR A 91 -7.91 -9.29 -10.19
N GLY A 92 -7.16 -8.30 -9.74
CA GLY A 92 -7.61 -6.90 -9.60
C GLY A 92 -7.95 -6.24 -10.93
N SER A 93 -7.14 -6.46 -11.96
CA SER A 93 -7.35 -5.87 -13.29
C SER A 93 -8.67 -6.32 -13.96
N PRO A 94 -9.02 -7.63 -14.02
CA PRO A 94 -10.30 -8.07 -14.55
C PRO A 94 -11.51 -7.55 -13.76
N ILE A 95 -11.39 -7.50 -12.43
CA ILE A 95 -12.46 -6.97 -11.56
C ILE A 95 -12.68 -5.49 -11.83
N ALA A 96 -11.62 -4.71 -11.95
CA ALA A 96 -11.70 -3.28 -12.27
C ALA A 96 -12.34 -3.06 -13.65
N GLY A 97 -11.95 -3.86 -14.66
CA GLY A 97 -12.54 -3.81 -16.00
C GLY A 97 -14.02 -4.17 -16.00
N ALA A 98 -14.43 -5.21 -15.27
CA ALA A 98 -15.83 -5.59 -15.15
C ALA A 98 -16.68 -4.53 -14.45
N LEU A 99 -16.15 -3.90 -13.41
CA LEU A 99 -16.82 -2.79 -12.72
C LEU A 99 -17.01 -1.58 -13.64
N LEU A 100 -15.99 -1.26 -14.43
CA LEU A 100 -16.04 -0.16 -15.38
C LEU A 100 -17.12 -0.38 -16.46
N THR A 101 -17.23 -1.61 -16.96
CA THR A 101 -18.22 -1.99 -17.96
C THR A 101 -19.65 -1.97 -17.39
N ARG A 102 -19.84 -2.41 -16.14
CA ARG A 102 -21.16 -2.41 -15.48
C ARG A 102 -21.68 -1.02 -15.12
N MET A 103 -20.80 -0.06 -14.94
CA MET A 103 -21.14 1.30 -14.55
C MET A 103 -21.06 2.31 -15.71
N ASP A 104 -21.20 1.86 -16.96
CA ASP A 104 -21.21 2.70 -18.17
C ASP A 104 -19.98 3.64 -18.27
N GLY A 105 -18.80 3.16 -17.89
CA GLY A 105 -17.56 3.92 -17.94
C GLY A 105 -17.34 4.87 -16.75
N GLN A 106 -18.16 4.83 -15.73
CA GLN A 106 -17.94 5.60 -14.51
C GLN A 106 -16.89 4.94 -13.61
N TYR A 107 -15.86 5.71 -13.27
CA TYR A 107 -14.75 5.25 -12.42
C TYR A 107 -15.11 5.09 -10.94
N LEU A 108 -16.30 5.52 -10.52
CA LEU A 108 -16.73 5.55 -9.13
C LEU A 108 -16.69 4.16 -8.48
N GLY A 109 -17.13 3.12 -9.19
CA GLY A 109 -17.08 1.74 -8.71
C GLY A 109 -15.66 1.23 -8.49
N VAL A 110 -14.75 1.55 -9.41
CA VAL A 110 -13.32 1.20 -9.30
C VAL A 110 -12.67 1.95 -8.15
N GLN A 111 -12.99 3.23 -7.99
CA GLN A 111 -12.48 4.08 -6.90
C GLN A 111 -12.89 3.54 -5.53
N VAL A 112 -14.15 3.20 -5.36
CA VAL A 112 -14.68 2.62 -4.11
C VAL A 112 -14.04 1.26 -3.85
N PHE A 113 -13.93 0.41 -4.86
CA PHE A 113 -13.27 -0.89 -4.74
C PHE A 113 -11.81 -0.77 -4.30
N CYS A 114 -11.04 0.09 -4.95
CA CYS A 114 -9.65 0.35 -4.58
C CYS A 114 -9.54 0.93 -3.16
N GLY A 115 -10.39 1.87 -2.80
CA GLY A 115 -10.42 2.47 -1.48
C GLY A 115 -10.69 1.43 -0.38
N ILE A 116 -11.69 0.58 -0.55
CA ILE A 116 -12.02 -0.50 0.39
C ILE A 116 -10.87 -1.51 0.48
N ALA A 117 -10.31 -1.92 -0.64
CA ALA A 117 -9.19 -2.86 -0.67
C ALA A 117 -7.97 -2.31 0.09
N MET A 118 -7.67 -1.01 -0.07
CA MET A 118 -6.57 -0.36 0.65
C MET A 118 -6.84 -0.23 2.14
N VAL A 119 -8.05 0.11 2.54
CA VAL A 119 -8.45 0.16 3.96
C VAL A 119 -8.33 -1.21 4.60
N VAL A 120 -8.81 -2.26 3.94
CA VAL A 120 -8.68 -3.64 4.43
C VAL A 120 -7.20 -4.04 4.53
N GLY A 121 -6.39 -3.73 3.52
CA GLY A 121 -4.95 -3.98 3.55
C GLY A 121 -4.26 -3.28 4.72
N THR A 122 -4.57 -2.01 4.96
CA THR A 122 -4.04 -1.24 6.09
C THR A 122 -4.48 -1.83 7.43
N ALA A 123 -5.74 -2.24 7.55
CA ALA A 123 -6.26 -2.91 8.75
C ALA A 123 -5.54 -4.23 9.04
N LEU A 124 -5.25 -5.02 8.01
CA LEU A 124 -4.46 -6.25 8.13
C LEU A 124 -3.01 -5.98 8.59
N PHE A 125 -2.39 -4.92 8.10
CA PHE A 125 -1.07 -4.50 8.59
C PHE A 125 -1.10 -4.06 10.05
N LEU A 126 -2.12 -3.33 10.47
CA LEU A 126 -2.32 -2.96 11.87
C LEU A 126 -2.53 -4.19 12.76
N ALA A 127 -3.34 -5.14 12.33
CA ALA A 127 -3.56 -6.40 13.03
C ALA A 127 -2.28 -7.22 13.16
N SER A 128 -1.51 -7.33 12.08
CA SER A 128 -0.20 -8.01 12.08
C SER A 128 0.77 -7.37 13.07
N ARG A 129 0.80 -6.04 13.12
CA ARG A 129 1.61 -5.32 14.09
C ARG A 129 1.18 -5.57 15.54
N TRP A 130 -0.13 -5.60 15.80
CA TRP A 130 -0.65 -5.90 17.13
C TRP A 130 -0.24 -7.29 17.61
N MET A 131 -0.23 -8.26 16.72
CA MET A 131 0.20 -9.63 17.05
C MET A 131 1.70 -9.72 17.35
N GLN A 132 2.54 -8.88 16.71
CA GLN A 132 4.01 -8.94 16.85
C GLN A 132 4.55 -8.08 17.99
N ALA A 133 3.99 -6.91 18.23
CA ALA A 133 4.55 -5.91 19.14
C ALA A 133 3.67 -5.63 20.37
N GLY A 134 2.44 -6.12 20.42
CA GLY A 134 1.48 -5.72 21.43
C GLY A 134 1.13 -4.21 21.31
N PHE A 135 0.54 -3.64 22.34
CA PHE A 135 0.08 -2.25 22.38
C PHE A 135 1.21 -1.19 22.51
N LYS A 136 2.46 -1.60 22.62
CA LYS A 136 3.58 -0.67 22.81
C LYS A 136 4.16 -0.25 21.45
N LEU A 137 4.33 1.04 21.26
CA LEU A 137 5.14 1.67 20.23
C LEU A 137 6.62 1.25 20.39
N LYS A 138 6.93 0.01 20.09
CA LYS A 138 8.30 -0.47 20.04
C LYS A 138 8.83 -0.26 18.63
N ILE A 139 9.96 0.40 18.53
CA ILE A 139 10.72 0.48 17.28
C ILE A 139 11.20 -0.95 16.99
N ILE A 140 10.59 -1.60 16.04
CA ILE A 140 10.99 -2.91 15.53
C ILE A 140 11.56 -2.72 14.14
#